data_657f3f58be98c95f397d4cb53a0bb86b
#
_entry.id   657f3f58be98c95f397d4cb53a0bb86b
#
_cell.length_a   1.000
_cell.length_b   1.000
_cell.length_c   1.000
_cell.angle_alpha   90.00
_cell.angle_beta   90.00
_cell.angle_gamma   90.00
#
_symmetry.space_group_name_H-M   'P 1'
#
loop_
_entity.id
_entity.type
_entity.pdbx_description
1 polymer ?
#
loop_
_entity_poly.entity_id
_entity_poly.type
_entity_poly.pdbx_seq_one_letter_code
_entity_poly.pdbx_strand_id
1 'polypeptide(L)'
;MKKILIAIAALIVTLSSFAQSDVNRMLIVDQNGYFKAFNLENVDYASFANVAGEVKAEVTISDIALDKIIMSVTRTSACQGFKLVCVPTVQIATLSDQGLAQYIDNDNDYTYYQDFKDGELTGMQLEPRTEYTIATVGIDEYNVLCDICRVDFTTPTVPVQGNPYVEVSLDEVTQTTATVRFTPNEDTYQYSYVLGEKGQIAQQYEFFAAFYGYKNIGEMVEAWGVAHTDEDVHTWKDLVPGAEYEIYIQTRDTQGIMPEHQIFTLTTQALGGEGVATVEVTLGAYKKMDWGGEMLPSQFVTYTPNDQASCYRMGVYLAEIYDADTEAIKEELCTNCPEGVTGTSWYYFEPITTDYQINPNTEFVVIAAAKNINGEWGPITEVRHTTPATVNMPAKQTSTIGKRNNEKKAFQRGTIPAISKFSKPILTK
;
A
#
# COMPACT_ATOMS: atom_id res chain seq x y z
N MET A 1 -40.33 1.99 4.91
CA MET A 1 -41.15 2.13 6.12
C MET A 1 -42.15 0.99 6.34
N LYS A 2 -43.08 0.64 5.42
CA LYS A 2 -44.04 -0.48 5.63
C LYS A 2 -43.38 -1.87 5.85
N LYS A 3 -42.23 -2.18 5.26
CA LYS A 3 -41.54 -3.47 5.41
C LYS A 3 -40.84 -3.62 6.78
N ILE A 4 -40.36 -2.53 7.36
CA ILE A 4 -39.71 -2.50 8.68
C ILE A 4 -40.76 -2.68 9.78
N LEU A 5 -41.94 -2.08 9.66
CA LEU A 5 -43.03 -2.25 10.60
C LEU A 5 -43.53 -3.71 10.64
N ILE A 6 -43.57 -4.40 9.48
CA ILE A 6 -44.01 -5.81 9.42
C ILE A 6 -42.97 -6.74 10.05
N ALA A 7 -41.67 -6.45 9.90
CA ALA A 7 -40.61 -7.24 10.53
C ALA A 7 -40.61 -7.07 12.07
N ILE A 8 -40.84 -5.87 12.56
CA ILE A 8 -40.94 -5.60 14.00
C ILE A 8 -42.23 -6.20 14.60
N ALA A 9 -43.37 -6.13 13.92
CA ALA A 9 -44.60 -6.77 14.35
C ALA A 9 -44.48 -8.31 14.35
N ALA A 10 -43.78 -8.92 13.40
CA ALA A 10 -43.47 -10.34 13.38
C ALA A 10 -42.56 -10.76 14.55
N LEU A 11 -41.59 -9.90 14.92
CA LEU A 11 -40.66 -10.16 16.04
C LEU A 11 -41.41 -10.13 17.41
N ILE A 12 -42.35 -9.21 17.55
CA ILE A 12 -43.18 -9.11 18.79
C ILE A 12 -44.13 -10.30 18.91
N VAL A 13 -44.69 -10.80 17.81
CA VAL A 13 -45.59 -11.96 17.82
C VAL A 13 -44.83 -13.28 18.06
N THR A 14 -43.56 -13.37 17.62
CA THR A 14 -42.76 -14.56 17.93
C THR A 14 -42.24 -14.58 19.38
N LEU A 15 -42.09 -13.43 20.01
CA LEU A 15 -41.73 -13.35 21.44
C LEU A 15 -42.85 -13.84 22.37
N SER A 16 -44.12 -13.80 21.95
CA SER A 16 -45.24 -14.29 22.75
C SER A 16 -45.47 -15.81 22.72
N SER A 17 -44.78 -16.55 21.85
CA SER A 17 -44.93 -18.02 21.72
C SER A 17 -43.75 -18.82 22.31
N PHE A 18 -42.69 -18.17 22.74
CA PHE A 18 -41.60 -18.79 23.51
C PHE A 18 -41.69 -18.40 25.00
N ALA A 19 -42.76 -18.79 25.60
CA ALA A 19 -42.83 -18.82 27.06
C ALA A 19 -41.87 -19.90 27.57
N GLN A 20 -40.75 -19.46 28.13
CA GLN A 20 -39.74 -20.26 28.82
C GLN A 20 -38.48 -20.58 28.00
N SER A 21 -37.73 -19.59 27.65
CA SER A 21 -36.29 -19.71 27.61
C SER A 21 -35.68 -18.45 28.18
N ASP A 22 -34.56 -18.59 28.86
CA ASP A 22 -33.83 -17.52 29.53
C ASP A 22 -33.28 -16.48 28.56
N VAL A 23 -34.17 -15.79 27.82
CA VAL A 23 -33.78 -14.67 26.94
C VAL A 23 -33.34 -13.53 27.83
N ASN A 24 -32.03 -13.31 27.92
CA ASN A 24 -31.44 -12.30 28.79
C ASN A 24 -30.60 -11.28 28.03
N ARG A 25 -30.68 -11.29 26.69
CA ARG A 25 -29.97 -10.33 25.81
C ARG A 25 -30.91 -9.78 24.74
N MET A 26 -30.82 -8.48 24.52
CA MET A 26 -31.31 -7.80 23.34
C MET A 26 -30.14 -7.61 22.38
N LEU A 27 -30.31 -8.01 21.13
CA LEU A 27 -29.30 -7.83 20.07
C LEU A 27 -29.83 -6.83 19.04
N ILE A 28 -29.05 -5.78 18.78
CA ILE A 28 -29.28 -4.86 17.65
C ILE A 28 -28.23 -5.20 16.64
N VAL A 29 -28.66 -5.64 15.46
CA VAL A 29 -27.76 -6.07 14.35
C VAL A 29 -27.83 -5.03 13.25
N ASP A 30 -26.69 -4.52 12.80
CA ASP A 30 -26.61 -3.61 11.67
C ASP A 30 -26.68 -4.33 10.32
N GLN A 31 -26.69 -3.57 9.21
CA GLN A 31 -26.77 -4.11 7.86
C GLN A 31 -25.53 -4.96 7.43
N ASN A 32 -24.39 -4.80 8.12
CA ASN A 32 -23.17 -5.53 7.89
C ASN A 32 -23.05 -6.80 8.76
N GLY A 33 -24.05 -7.06 9.60
CA GLY A 33 -24.08 -8.21 10.50
C GLY A 33 -23.35 -8.00 11.83
N TYR A 34 -22.79 -6.82 12.09
CA TYR A 34 -22.27 -6.49 13.43
C TYR A 34 -23.43 -6.30 14.40
N PHE A 35 -23.25 -6.75 15.62
CA PHE A 35 -24.30 -6.62 16.63
C PHE A 35 -23.78 -5.97 17.91
N LYS A 36 -24.70 -5.24 18.57
CA LYS A 36 -24.52 -4.75 19.92
C LYS A 36 -25.50 -5.48 20.84
N ALA A 37 -24.98 -6.10 21.90
CA ALA A 37 -25.76 -6.87 22.85
C ALA A 37 -26.00 -6.06 24.13
N PHE A 38 -27.24 -6.10 24.64
CA PHE A 38 -27.63 -5.48 25.90
C PHE A 38 -28.16 -6.57 26.84
N ASN A 39 -27.82 -6.51 28.16
CA ASN A 39 -28.42 -7.34 29.17
C ASN A 39 -29.82 -6.80 29.46
N LEU A 40 -30.85 -7.63 29.26
CA LEU A 40 -32.24 -7.22 29.45
C LEU A 40 -32.58 -6.78 30.89
N GLU A 41 -31.84 -7.28 31.88
CA GLU A 41 -31.99 -6.82 33.28
C GLU A 41 -31.68 -5.32 33.47
N ASN A 42 -30.87 -4.75 32.54
CA ASN A 42 -30.45 -3.34 32.55
C ASN A 42 -31.23 -2.49 31.56
N VAL A 43 -32.25 -3.02 30.89
CA VAL A 43 -33.07 -2.32 29.88
C VAL A 43 -34.48 -2.17 30.41
N ASP A 44 -34.87 -0.94 30.73
CA ASP A 44 -36.24 -0.64 31.16
C ASP A 44 -37.20 -0.72 29.97
N TYR A 45 -36.87 -0.08 28.85
CA TYR A 45 -37.66 -0.09 27.62
C TYR A 45 -36.81 0.22 26.42
N ALA A 46 -37.30 -0.13 25.24
CA ALA A 46 -36.72 0.29 23.94
C ALA A 46 -37.69 1.27 23.28
N SER A 47 -37.16 2.39 22.78
CA SER A 47 -37.91 3.37 22.01
C SER A 47 -37.21 3.67 20.67
N PHE A 48 -38.00 4.21 19.73
CA PHE A 48 -37.51 4.64 18.45
C PHE A 48 -37.72 6.15 18.31
N ALA A 49 -36.68 6.84 17.85
CA ALA A 49 -36.74 8.27 17.63
C ALA A 49 -36.45 8.57 16.15
N ASN A 50 -36.83 9.76 15.70
CA ASN A 50 -36.49 10.28 14.39
C ASN A 50 -35.77 11.61 14.57
N VAL A 51 -34.51 11.67 14.15
CA VAL A 51 -33.76 12.92 14.06
C VAL A 51 -34.08 13.56 12.71
N ALA A 52 -34.65 14.75 12.71
CA ALA A 52 -35.03 15.45 11.52
C ALA A 52 -33.93 16.44 11.09
N GLY A 53 -33.46 16.31 9.84
CA GLY A 53 -32.43 17.18 9.24
C GLY A 53 -31.05 16.53 9.25
N GLU A 54 -30.09 17.24 8.70
CA GLU A 54 -28.66 16.84 8.69
C GLU A 54 -28.05 17.13 10.05
N VAL A 55 -27.17 16.25 10.50
CA VAL A 55 -26.41 16.38 11.75
C VAL A 55 -24.96 16.61 11.41
N LYS A 56 -24.63 17.84 11.05
CA LYS A 56 -23.34 18.22 10.47
C LYS A 56 -22.76 19.46 11.14
N ALA A 57 -21.45 19.54 11.23
CA ALA A 57 -20.71 20.75 11.62
C ALA A 57 -19.86 21.20 10.42
N GLU A 58 -20.24 22.29 9.80
CA GLU A 58 -19.58 22.84 8.61
C GLU A 58 -18.40 23.72 9.01
N VAL A 59 -17.27 23.52 8.34
CA VAL A 59 -16.01 24.24 8.59
C VAL A 59 -15.75 25.22 7.45
N THR A 60 -15.32 26.44 7.82
CA THR A 60 -14.78 27.42 6.89
C THR A 60 -13.46 27.94 7.45
N ILE A 61 -12.37 27.76 6.69
CA ILE A 61 -11.04 28.25 7.06
C ILE A 61 -10.89 29.69 6.58
N SER A 62 -10.39 30.58 7.45
CA SER A 62 -10.13 32.01 7.13
C SER A 62 -8.64 32.35 7.10
N ASP A 63 -7.80 31.64 7.88
CA ASP A 63 -6.34 31.88 7.88
C ASP A 63 -5.59 30.59 8.29
N ILE A 64 -4.38 30.40 7.76
CA ILE A 64 -3.55 29.23 7.99
C ILE A 64 -2.13 29.66 8.33
N ALA A 65 -1.67 29.30 9.53
CA ALA A 65 -0.27 29.35 9.94
C ALA A 65 0.21 27.95 10.34
N LEU A 66 1.51 27.74 10.53
CA LEU A 66 2.07 26.43 10.87
C LEU A 66 1.77 25.98 12.31
N ASP A 67 1.45 26.90 13.18
CA ASP A 67 1.15 26.67 14.60
C ASP A 67 -0.33 26.87 14.96
N LYS A 68 -1.12 27.44 14.03
CA LYS A 68 -2.55 27.70 14.23
C LYS A 68 -3.31 27.79 12.92
N ILE A 69 -4.62 27.53 12.99
CA ILE A 69 -5.59 27.76 11.92
C ILE A 69 -6.72 28.61 12.49
N ILE A 70 -7.14 29.65 11.77
CA ILE A 70 -8.34 30.41 12.09
C ILE A 70 -9.48 29.90 11.24
N MET A 71 -10.56 29.46 11.89
CA MET A 71 -11.70 28.87 11.20
C MET A 71 -13.02 29.14 11.92
N SER A 72 -14.10 29.05 11.17
CA SER A 72 -15.46 29.07 11.71
C SER A 72 -16.06 27.70 11.59
N VAL A 73 -16.81 27.26 12.61
CA VAL A 73 -17.56 26.00 12.61
C VAL A 73 -19.01 26.31 12.94
N THR A 74 -19.91 25.92 12.04
CA THR A 74 -21.34 26.14 12.19
C THR A 74 -22.07 24.80 12.19
N ARG A 75 -22.82 24.51 13.24
CA ARG A 75 -23.64 23.28 13.35
C ARG A 75 -25.00 23.47 12.67
N THR A 76 -25.49 22.43 12.04
CA THR A 76 -26.89 22.35 11.62
C THR A 76 -27.80 22.25 12.83
N SER A 77 -29.08 22.52 12.67
CA SER A 77 -30.05 22.57 13.79
C SER A 77 -30.23 21.24 14.53
N ALA A 78 -29.99 20.11 13.85
CA ALA A 78 -30.06 18.78 14.46
C ALA A 78 -28.72 18.35 15.08
N CYS A 79 -27.65 19.09 14.88
CA CYS A 79 -26.33 18.78 15.41
C CYS A 79 -26.16 19.35 16.81
N GLN A 80 -26.19 18.48 17.81
CA GLN A 80 -26.00 18.85 19.23
C GLN A 80 -24.56 19.22 19.54
N GLY A 81 -23.63 18.45 19.00
CA GLY A 81 -22.20 18.63 19.18
C GLY A 81 -21.41 18.10 18.01
N PHE A 82 -20.10 18.33 18.03
CA PHE A 82 -19.20 17.76 17.04
C PHE A 82 -17.83 17.46 17.63
N LYS A 83 -17.12 16.55 16.98
CA LYS A 83 -15.67 16.35 17.17
C LYS A 83 -14.95 16.73 15.90
N LEU A 84 -13.65 17.04 16.00
CA LEU A 84 -12.84 17.40 14.86
C LEU A 84 -11.42 16.83 14.97
N VAL A 85 -10.78 16.65 13.82
CA VAL A 85 -9.35 16.36 13.68
C VAL A 85 -8.75 17.27 12.62
N CYS A 86 -7.45 17.53 12.72
CA CYS A 86 -6.64 18.14 11.68
C CYS A 86 -5.45 17.22 11.42
N VAL A 87 -5.43 16.56 10.27
CA VAL A 87 -4.45 15.51 9.95
C VAL A 87 -3.97 15.67 8.51
N PRO A 88 -2.77 15.17 8.15
CA PRO A 88 -2.34 15.09 6.75
C PRO A 88 -3.39 14.35 5.92
N THR A 89 -3.79 14.93 4.78
CA THR A 89 -4.86 14.41 3.91
C THR A 89 -4.65 12.95 3.54
N VAL A 90 -3.40 12.57 3.26
CA VAL A 90 -3.02 11.20 2.90
C VAL A 90 -3.37 10.17 3.97
N GLN A 91 -3.39 10.54 5.25
CA GLN A 91 -3.68 9.60 6.36
C GLN A 91 -5.14 9.15 6.40
N ILE A 92 -6.04 9.94 5.85
CA ILE A 92 -7.48 9.66 5.86
C ILE A 92 -8.08 9.51 4.45
N ALA A 93 -7.25 9.61 3.41
CA ALA A 93 -7.70 9.60 2.00
C ALA A 93 -8.49 8.34 1.62
N THR A 94 -8.15 7.19 2.20
CA THR A 94 -8.79 5.89 1.90
C THR A 94 -9.97 5.56 2.83
N LEU A 95 -10.23 6.38 3.84
CA LEU A 95 -11.30 6.12 4.79
C LEU A 95 -12.67 6.48 4.21
N SER A 96 -13.64 5.57 4.35
CA SER A 96 -15.06 5.90 4.14
C SER A 96 -15.53 6.89 5.22
N ASP A 97 -16.69 7.54 4.99
CA ASP A 97 -17.24 8.47 6.00
C ASP A 97 -17.48 7.79 7.34
N GLN A 98 -17.96 6.55 7.36
CA GLN A 98 -18.11 5.77 8.60
C GLN A 98 -16.75 5.47 9.26
N GLY A 99 -15.74 5.12 8.47
CA GLY A 99 -14.37 4.89 8.97
C GLY A 99 -13.75 6.16 9.54
N LEU A 100 -13.97 7.30 8.87
CA LEU A 100 -13.49 8.59 9.33
C LEU A 100 -14.23 9.07 10.60
N ALA A 101 -15.54 8.84 10.70
CA ALA A 101 -16.28 9.14 11.92
C ALA A 101 -15.71 8.41 13.14
N GLN A 102 -15.41 7.11 12.97
CA GLN A 102 -14.77 6.30 14.01
C GLN A 102 -13.34 6.76 14.31
N TYR A 103 -12.57 7.13 13.28
CA TYR A 103 -11.23 7.68 13.43
C TYR A 103 -11.26 8.95 14.28
N ILE A 104 -12.13 9.92 13.95
CA ILE A 104 -12.30 11.18 14.70
C ILE A 104 -12.72 10.90 16.14
N ASP A 105 -13.64 9.96 16.37
CA ASP A 105 -14.14 9.63 17.70
C ASP A 105 -13.06 9.00 18.59
N ASN A 106 -12.21 8.15 18.02
CA ASN A 106 -11.09 7.50 18.71
C ASN A 106 -9.91 8.45 18.97
N ASP A 107 -9.64 9.37 18.04
CA ASP A 107 -8.50 10.29 18.13
C ASP A 107 -8.78 11.46 19.06
N ASN A 108 -10.03 11.93 19.13
CA ASN A 108 -10.40 13.11 19.91
C ASN A 108 -11.50 12.82 20.94
N ASP A 109 -11.16 12.83 22.23
CA ASP A 109 -12.10 12.67 23.35
C ASP A 109 -12.96 13.92 23.58
N TYR A 110 -12.61 15.07 22.97
CA TYR A 110 -13.27 16.36 23.21
C TYR A 110 -14.44 16.56 22.26
N THR A 111 -15.62 16.85 22.82
CA THR A 111 -16.83 17.20 22.06
C THR A 111 -17.15 18.68 22.23
N TYR A 112 -17.34 19.38 21.14
CA TYR A 112 -17.71 20.78 21.10
C TYR A 112 -19.23 20.91 20.97
N TYR A 113 -19.85 21.73 21.84
CA TYR A 113 -21.30 21.94 21.88
C TYR A 113 -21.73 23.35 21.48
N GLN A 114 -20.85 24.12 20.88
CA GLN A 114 -21.10 25.51 20.45
C GLN A 114 -20.51 25.74 19.05
N ASP A 115 -21.04 26.74 18.35
CA ASP A 115 -20.47 27.22 17.11
C ASP A 115 -19.25 28.09 17.39
N PHE A 116 -18.32 28.15 16.46
CA PHE A 116 -17.15 28.99 16.53
C PHE A 116 -17.16 29.94 15.34
N LYS A 117 -16.91 31.21 15.61
CA LYS A 117 -16.68 32.22 14.62
C LYS A 117 -15.25 32.75 14.78
N ASP A 118 -14.44 32.56 13.72
CA ASP A 118 -13.03 32.93 13.70
C ASP A 118 -12.27 32.37 14.93
N GLY A 119 -12.60 31.11 15.28
CA GLY A 119 -11.95 30.38 16.37
C GLY A 119 -10.53 29.96 15.97
N GLU A 120 -9.64 29.92 16.95
CA GLU A 120 -8.27 29.44 16.74
C GLU A 120 -8.14 27.95 17.06
N LEU A 121 -7.76 27.13 16.06
CA LEU A 121 -7.34 25.76 16.25
C LEU A 121 -5.83 25.76 16.49
N THR A 122 -5.41 25.41 17.70
CA THR A 122 -4.02 25.45 18.17
C THR A 122 -3.58 24.12 18.78
N GLY A 123 -2.33 24.02 19.23
CA GLY A 123 -1.77 22.82 19.86
C GLY A 123 -1.23 21.80 18.87
N MET A 124 -1.08 22.19 17.60
CA MET A 124 -0.46 21.41 16.54
C MET A 124 0.75 22.14 15.98
N GLN A 125 1.61 21.39 15.34
CA GLN A 125 2.70 21.92 14.52
C GLN A 125 2.57 21.30 13.14
N LEU A 126 2.21 22.12 12.15
CA LEU A 126 1.99 21.69 10.78
C LEU A 126 3.31 21.77 10.00
N GLU A 127 3.53 20.79 9.15
CA GLU A 127 4.68 20.86 8.23
C GLU A 127 4.40 21.84 7.09
N PRO A 128 5.41 22.59 6.64
CA PRO A 128 5.25 23.49 5.50
C PRO A 128 4.89 22.73 4.21
N ARG A 129 4.16 23.40 3.31
CA ARG A 129 3.80 22.86 1.97
C ARG A 129 3.19 21.48 1.98
N THR A 130 2.46 21.18 3.03
CA THR A 130 1.85 19.85 3.23
C THR A 130 0.34 19.98 3.16
N GLU A 131 -0.31 19.04 2.52
CA GLU A 131 -1.76 18.98 2.41
C GLU A 131 -2.36 18.35 3.67
N TYR A 132 -3.27 19.08 4.30
CA TYR A 132 -4.00 18.67 5.49
C TYR A 132 -5.49 18.72 5.26
N THR A 133 -6.22 17.90 6.00
CA THR A 133 -7.68 17.94 6.08
C THR A 133 -8.13 18.24 7.50
N ILE A 134 -8.98 19.26 7.65
CA ILE A 134 -9.84 19.38 8.83
C ILE A 134 -11.09 18.57 8.56
N ALA A 135 -11.34 17.58 9.41
CA ALA A 135 -12.57 16.79 9.33
C ALA A 135 -13.35 16.92 10.63
N THR A 136 -14.68 17.09 10.51
CA THR A 136 -15.60 17.07 11.63
C THR A 136 -16.60 15.95 11.48
N VAL A 137 -17.07 15.41 12.61
CA VAL A 137 -18.22 14.51 12.71
C VAL A 137 -19.29 15.14 13.58
N GLY A 138 -20.50 15.28 13.05
CA GLY A 138 -21.67 15.74 13.80
C GLY A 138 -22.18 14.68 14.77
N ILE A 139 -22.70 15.13 15.91
CA ILE A 139 -23.27 14.28 16.97
C ILE A 139 -24.69 14.74 17.22
N ASP A 140 -25.66 13.82 17.18
CA ASP A 140 -27.05 14.11 17.44
C ASP A 140 -27.41 14.13 18.95
N GLU A 141 -28.67 14.36 19.26
CA GLU A 141 -29.19 14.37 20.63
C GLU A 141 -29.13 13.02 21.35
N TYR A 142 -28.87 11.93 20.62
CA TYR A 142 -28.72 10.56 21.16
C TYR A 142 -27.24 10.12 21.21
N ASN A 143 -26.30 11.04 21.01
CA ASN A 143 -24.85 10.79 20.93
C ASN A 143 -24.43 9.84 19.79
N VAL A 144 -25.18 9.82 18.69
CA VAL A 144 -24.80 9.06 17.50
C VAL A 144 -23.91 9.93 16.60
N LEU A 145 -22.81 9.34 16.14
CA LEU A 145 -21.95 9.96 15.13
C LEU A 145 -22.69 9.94 13.78
N CYS A 146 -22.78 11.10 13.14
CA CYS A 146 -23.57 11.30 11.94
C CYS A 146 -22.71 11.80 10.76
N ASP A 147 -23.08 12.95 10.17
CA ASP A 147 -22.51 13.42 8.94
C ASP A 147 -21.09 13.99 9.11
N ILE A 148 -20.26 13.76 8.10
CA ILE A 148 -18.88 14.25 8.03
C ILE A 148 -18.82 15.54 7.21
N CYS A 149 -17.97 16.47 7.64
CA CYS A 149 -17.47 17.57 6.81
C CYS A 149 -15.96 17.42 6.67
N ARG A 150 -15.44 17.54 5.45
CA ARG A 150 -14.00 17.55 5.13
C ARG A 150 -13.66 18.86 4.45
N VAL A 151 -12.57 19.49 4.87
CA VAL A 151 -12.02 20.70 4.25
C VAL A 151 -10.52 20.53 4.11
N ASP A 152 -10.07 20.38 2.88
CA ASP A 152 -8.65 20.23 2.56
C ASP A 152 -8.01 21.61 2.41
N PHE A 153 -6.75 21.72 2.82
CA PHE A 153 -5.95 22.92 2.69
C PHE A 153 -4.47 22.59 2.61
N THR A 154 -3.68 23.50 2.02
CA THR A 154 -2.22 23.38 1.99
C THR A 154 -1.60 24.41 2.92
N THR A 155 -0.65 23.98 3.74
CA THR A 155 0.08 24.87 4.66
C THR A 155 1.01 25.83 3.92
N PRO A 156 1.29 27.03 4.50
CA PRO A 156 2.22 27.99 3.93
C PRO A 156 3.64 27.44 3.79
N THR A 157 4.41 28.06 2.90
CA THR A 157 5.84 27.79 2.78
C THR A 157 6.61 28.53 3.86
N VAL A 158 7.63 27.89 4.44
CA VAL A 158 8.67 28.58 5.23
C VAL A 158 9.78 28.99 4.27
N PRO A 159 10.30 30.21 4.35
CA PRO A 159 11.44 30.62 3.55
C PRO A 159 12.64 29.70 3.82
N VAL A 160 13.16 29.09 2.77
CA VAL A 160 14.38 28.28 2.78
C VAL A 160 15.58 29.23 2.74
N GLN A 161 16.63 28.93 3.50
CA GLN A 161 17.88 29.70 3.46
C GLN A 161 18.73 29.23 2.27
N GLY A 162 19.02 30.15 1.35
CA GLY A 162 19.74 29.82 0.13
C GLY A 162 18.91 28.96 -0.84
N ASN A 163 19.59 28.10 -1.56
CA ASN A 163 18.99 27.13 -2.49
C ASN A 163 19.63 25.74 -2.27
N PRO A 164 19.25 25.02 -1.19
CA PRO A 164 19.80 23.70 -0.92
C PRO A 164 19.49 22.74 -2.06
N TYR A 165 20.53 22.18 -2.63
CA TYR A 165 20.48 21.37 -3.83
C TYR A 165 21.57 20.31 -3.84
N VAL A 166 21.27 19.11 -4.33
CA VAL A 166 22.23 18.05 -4.58
C VAL A 166 22.38 17.87 -6.08
N GLU A 167 23.59 18.11 -6.60
CA GLU A 167 23.93 17.75 -7.96
C GLU A 167 24.08 16.25 -8.06
N VAL A 168 23.39 15.65 -9.04
CA VAL A 168 23.40 14.20 -9.26
C VAL A 168 24.07 13.91 -10.60
N SER A 169 25.07 13.04 -10.59
CA SER A 169 25.72 12.55 -11.79
C SER A 169 25.79 11.03 -11.82
N LEU A 170 25.70 10.46 -13.03
CA LEU A 170 25.83 9.03 -13.26
C LEU A 170 27.30 8.71 -13.56
N ASP A 171 27.97 7.98 -12.67
CA ASP A 171 29.34 7.51 -12.89
C ASP A 171 29.36 6.26 -13.81
N GLU A 172 28.41 5.33 -13.58
CA GLU A 172 28.27 4.12 -14.39
C GLU A 172 26.81 3.59 -14.32
N VAL A 173 26.29 3.18 -15.45
CA VAL A 173 25.01 2.47 -15.53
C VAL A 173 25.16 1.23 -16.40
N THR A 174 24.85 0.07 -15.84
CA THR A 174 24.82 -1.21 -16.56
C THR A 174 23.37 -1.73 -16.67
N GLN A 175 23.20 -2.97 -17.02
CA GLN A 175 21.90 -3.62 -17.09
C GLN A 175 21.26 -3.83 -15.69
N THR A 176 22.11 -4.07 -14.68
CA THR A 176 21.64 -4.45 -13.33
C THR A 176 22.26 -3.61 -12.20
N THR A 177 23.06 -2.61 -12.56
CA THR A 177 23.70 -1.71 -11.57
C THR A 177 23.63 -0.26 -12.02
N ALA A 178 23.60 0.66 -11.06
CA ALA A 178 23.79 2.08 -11.30
C ALA A 178 24.67 2.67 -10.19
N THR A 179 25.78 3.30 -10.57
CA THR A 179 26.65 4.06 -9.68
C THR A 179 26.38 5.53 -9.89
N VAL A 180 25.94 6.19 -8.82
CA VAL A 180 25.48 7.58 -8.84
C VAL A 180 26.26 8.37 -7.79
N ARG A 181 26.67 9.57 -8.17
CA ARG A 181 27.36 10.53 -7.32
C ARG A 181 26.40 11.65 -6.93
N PHE A 182 26.41 11.98 -5.65
CA PHE A 182 25.61 13.03 -5.04
C PHE A 182 26.55 14.11 -4.46
N THR A 183 26.49 15.31 -4.98
CA THR A 183 27.34 16.43 -4.54
C THR A 183 26.44 17.54 -4.00
N PRO A 184 26.32 17.70 -2.66
CA PRO A 184 25.54 18.77 -2.07
C PRO A 184 26.24 20.13 -2.28
N ASN A 185 25.43 21.18 -2.49
CA ASN A 185 25.95 22.56 -2.51
C ASN A 185 26.12 23.11 -1.09
N GLU A 186 26.71 24.32 -0.98
CA GLU A 186 26.99 24.97 0.31
C GLU A 186 25.74 25.37 1.12
N ASP A 187 24.58 25.47 0.47
CA ASP A 187 23.31 25.76 1.14
C ASP A 187 22.67 24.51 1.75
N THR A 188 23.17 23.30 1.41
CA THR A 188 22.66 22.00 1.86
C THR A 188 23.36 21.59 3.14
N TYR A 189 22.64 21.60 4.27
CA TYR A 189 23.13 21.11 5.54
C TYR A 189 23.17 19.57 5.59
N GLN A 190 22.10 18.94 5.06
CA GLN A 190 21.92 17.49 5.07
C GLN A 190 21.04 17.08 3.91
N TYR A 191 21.23 15.86 3.40
CA TYR A 191 20.34 15.26 2.44
C TYR A 191 20.20 13.75 2.67
N SER A 192 19.08 13.20 2.20
CA SER A 192 18.82 11.75 2.16
C SER A 192 18.24 11.41 0.81
N TYR A 193 18.42 10.17 0.36
CA TYR A 193 17.85 9.72 -0.90
C TYR A 193 17.36 8.27 -0.83
N VAL A 194 16.38 7.95 -1.70
CA VAL A 194 15.87 6.60 -1.91
C VAL A 194 15.69 6.38 -3.42
N LEU A 195 15.88 5.13 -3.86
CA LEU A 195 15.64 4.71 -5.25
C LEU A 195 14.40 3.81 -5.29
N GLY A 196 13.57 3.98 -6.31
CA GLY A 196 12.49 3.07 -6.67
C GLY A 196 12.30 3.01 -8.19
N GLU A 197 11.60 2.00 -8.69
CA GLU A 197 11.11 2.03 -10.06
C GLU A 197 10.18 3.24 -10.23
N LYS A 198 10.04 3.73 -11.47
CA LYS A 198 9.24 4.92 -11.78
C LYS A 198 7.84 4.87 -11.17
N GLY A 199 7.50 5.89 -10.40
CA GLY A 199 6.23 6.01 -9.66
C GLY A 199 6.13 5.17 -8.40
N GLN A 200 7.07 4.25 -8.13
CA GLN A 200 7.00 3.34 -6.98
C GLN A 200 7.07 4.08 -5.63
N ILE A 201 7.95 5.06 -5.51
CA ILE A 201 8.13 5.83 -4.26
C ILE A 201 6.87 6.63 -3.92
N ALA A 202 6.25 7.27 -4.92
CA ALA A 202 4.99 7.98 -4.74
C ALA A 202 3.86 7.04 -4.29
N GLN A 203 3.73 5.87 -4.94
CA GLN A 203 2.73 4.86 -4.56
C GLN A 203 2.97 4.30 -3.15
N GLN A 204 4.22 4.05 -2.78
CA GLN A 204 4.59 3.61 -1.43
C GLN A 204 4.28 4.68 -0.39
N TYR A 205 4.49 5.96 -0.70
CA TYR A 205 4.10 7.04 0.19
C TYR A 205 2.58 7.04 0.43
N GLU A 206 1.74 6.95 -0.60
CA GLU A 206 0.29 6.88 -0.47
C GLU A 206 -0.17 5.71 0.43
N PHE A 207 0.50 4.57 0.31
CA PHE A 207 0.16 3.37 1.10
C PHE A 207 0.65 3.46 2.55
N PHE A 208 1.89 3.91 2.78
CA PHE A 208 2.54 3.83 4.08
C PHE A 208 2.38 5.10 4.94
N ALA A 209 2.04 6.25 4.35
CA ALA A 209 1.94 7.52 5.08
C ALA A 209 0.97 7.43 6.26
N ALA A 210 -0.22 6.83 6.05
CA ALA A 210 -1.20 6.64 7.12
C ALA A 210 -0.70 5.70 8.24
N PHE A 211 0.08 4.68 7.89
CA PHE A 211 0.56 3.68 8.84
C PHE A 211 1.74 4.19 9.68
N TYR A 212 2.69 4.91 9.05
CA TYR A 212 3.89 5.42 9.72
C TYR A 212 3.76 6.87 10.18
N GLY A 213 2.68 7.57 9.81
CA GLY A 213 2.44 8.95 10.18
C GLY A 213 3.26 9.97 9.39
N TYR A 214 3.77 9.62 8.19
CA TYR A 214 4.47 10.57 7.34
C TYR A 214 3.51 11.65 6.86
N LYS A 215 3.89 12.91 7.02
CA LYS A 215 3.09 14.07 6.64
C LYS A 215 3.29 14.47 5.19
N ASN A 216 4.47 14.21 4.65
CA ASN A 216 4.82 14.42 3.24
C ASN A 216 5.86 13.38 2.78
N ILE A 217 6.08 13.32 1.47
CA ILE A 217 6.99 12.35 0.86
C ILE A 217 8.45 12.56 1.29
N GLY A 218 8.85 13.81 1.57
CA GLY A 218 10.19 14.14 2.06
C GLY A 218 10.50 13.49 3.40
N GLU A 219 9.54 13.47 4.34
CA GLU A 219 9.69 12.76 5.63
C GLU A 219 9.91 11.25 5.42
N MET A 220 9.21 10.65 4.46
CA MET A 220 9.42 9.25 4.13
C MET A 220 10.81 9.02 3.53
N VAL A 221 11.27 9.89 2.63
CA VAL A 221 12.61 9.80 2.03
C VAL A 221 13.69 9.90 3.11
N GLU A 222 13.57 10.81 4.07
CA GLU A 222 14.50 10.90 5.20
C GLU A 222 14.44 9.66 6.12
N ALA A 223 13.26 9.13 6.36
CA ALA A 223 13.08 7.97 7.23
C ALA A 223 13.60 6.66 6.61
N TRP A 224 13.56 6.54 5.30
CA TRP A 224 13.99 5.34 4.57
C TRP A 224 15.42 5.44 4.05
N GLY A 225 15.89 6.64 3.76
CA GLY A 225 17.25 6.92 3.33
C GLY A 225 18.24 6.99 4.51
N VAL A 226 19.48 7.23 4.16
CA VAL A 226 20.55 7.55 5.12
C VAL A 226 20.88 9.02 4.97
N ALA A 227 21.10 9.69 6.09
CA ALA A 227 21.49 11.10 6.10
C ALA A 227 22.97 11.27 5.71
N HIS A 228 23.23 12.17 4.76
CA HIS A 228 24.56 12.55 4.28
C HIS A 228 24.74 14.06 4.43
N THR A 229 25.98 14.49 4.68
CA THR A 229 26.37 15.91 4.80
C THR A 229 27.41 16.31 3.74
N ASP A 230 28.08 15.32 3.18
CA ASP A 230 29.17 15.47 2.22
C ASP A 230 28.84 14.72 0.92
N GLU A 231 29.76 14.79 -0.06
CA GLU A 231 29.66 14.00 -1.29
C GLU A 231 29.53 12.51 -0.96
N ASP A 232 28.59 11.85 -1.62
CA ASP A 232 28.41 10.40 -1.52
C ASP A 232 28.40 9.77 -2.92
N VAL A 233 28.94 8.54 -3.01
CA VAL A 233 28.90 7.74 -4.25
C VAL A 233 28.28 6.39 -3.91
N HIS A 234 27.09 6.16 -4.43
CA HIS A 234 26.33 4.95 -4.14
C HIS A 234 26.16 4.08 -5.38
N THR A 235 26.31 2.75 -5.22
CA THR A 235 26.06 1.77 -6.27
C THR A 235 24.89 0.89 -5.89
N TRP A 236 23.77 1.03 -6.59
CA TRP A 236 22.66 0.08 -6.54
C TRP A 236 22.97 -1.15 -7.38
N LYS A 237 22.51 -2.31 -6.91
CA LYS A 237 22.66 -3.60 -7.57
C LYS A 237 21.32 -4.30 -7.68
N ASP A 238 21.26 -5.36 -8.49
CA ASP A 238 20.07 -6.15 -8.70
C ASP A 238 18.89 -5.32 -9.28
N LEU A 239 19.21 -4.31 -10.09
CA LEU A 239 18.25 -3.52 -10.84
C LEU A 239 17.70 -4.31 -12.03
N VAL A 240 16.50 -3.94 -12.46
CA VAL A 240 15.85 -4.54 -13.65
C VAL A 240 16.45 -3.95 -14.93
N PRO A 241 16.89 -4.77 -15.89
CA PRO A 241 17.39 -4.28 -17.17
C PRO A 241 16.33 -3.50 -17.95
N GLY A 242 16.71 -2.36 -18.53
CA GLY A 242 15.85 -1.52 -19.35
C GLY A 242 14.73 -0.82 -18.59
N ALA A 243 14.75 -0.84 -17.24
CA ALA A 243 13.77 -0.19 -16.41
C ALA A 243 14.15 1.27 -16.10
N GLU A 244 13.13 2.12 -15.97
CA GLU A 244 13.26 3.50 -15.53
C GLU A 244 13.13 3.57 -14.02
N TYR A 245 14.05 4.26 -13.37
CA TYR A 245 14.12 4.46 -11.93
C TYR A 245 14.06 5.94 -11.58
N GLU A 246 13.51 6.23 -10.42
CA GLU A 246 13.49 7.56 -9.83
C GLU A 246 14.24 7.55 -8.50
N ILE A 247 15.17 8.50 -8.35
CA ILE A 247 15.83 8.79 -7.09
C ILE A 247 15.15 10.01 -6.49
N TYR A 248 14.48 9.83 -5.37
CA TYR A 248 13.91 10.90 -4.57
C TYR A 248 14.97 11.36 -3.58
N ILE A 249 15.25 12.67 -3.57
CA ILE A 249 16.29 13.29 -2.75
C ILE A 249 15.63 14.38 -1.92
N GLN A 250 15.71 14.27 -0.61
CA GLN A 250 15.26 15.30 0.31
C GLN A 250 16.44 16.00 0.93
N THR A 251 16.51 17.32 0.79
CA THR A 251 17.54 18.17 1.39
C THR A 251 16.97 18.91 2.60
N ARG A 252 17.87 19.38 3.48
CA ARG A 252 17.63 20.39 4.51
C ARG A 252 18.61 21.54 4.33
N ASP A 253 18.11 22.77 4.51
CA ASP A 253 18.95 23.95 4.54
C ASP A 253 19.75 24.07 5.84
N THR A 254 20.57 25.11 5.98
CA THR A 254 21.39 25.39 7.18
C THR A 254 20.58 25.69 8.43
N GLN A 255 19.27 25.93 8.32
CA GLN A 255 18.34 26.11 9.44
C GLN A 255 17.53 24.84 9.74
N GLY A 256 17.77 23.77 8.97
CA GLY A 256 17.02 22.53 9.08
C GLY A 256 15.65 22.53 8.38
N ILE A 257 15.35 23.60 7.60
CA ILE A 257 14.10 23.68 6.84
C ILE A 257 14.18 22.74 5.62
N MET A 258 13.11 22.02 5.41
CA MET A 258 12.97 21.04 4.32
C MET A 258 12.36 21.73 3.08
N PRO A 259 13.11 21.92 1.97
CA PRO A 259 12.55 22.38 0.70
C PRO A 259 11.73 21.29 0.01
N GLU A 260 11.25 21.56 -1.19
CA GLU A 260 10.67 20.52 -2.03
C GLU A 260 11.74 19.48 -2.39
N HIS A 261 11.35 18.20 -2.39
CA HIS A 261 12.26 17.13 -2.77
C HIS A 261 12.64 17.21 -4.25
N GLN A 262 13.83 16.73 -4.58
CA GLN A 262 14.30 16.58 -5.95
C GLN A 262 14.00 15.17 -6.43
N ILE A 263 13.73 15.02 -7.73
CA ILE A 263 13.61 13.72 -8.39
C ILE A 263 14.62 13.68 -9.52
N PHE A 264 15.47 12.65 -9.51
CA PHE A 264 16.40 12.37 -10.59
C PHE A 264 16.03 11.03 -11.22
N THR A 265 15.96 10.98 -12.55
CA THR A 265 15.60 9.76 -13.29
C THR A 265 16.82 9.13 -13.94
N LEU A 266 16.89 7.81 -13.93
CA LEU A 266 17.87 7.03 -14.66
C LEU A 266 17.19 5.82 -15.31
N THR A 267 17.77 5.33 -16.39
CA THR A 267 17.31 4.11 -17.06
C THR A 267 18.49 3.16 -17.15
N THR A 268 18.31 1.92 -16.69
CA THR A 268 19.31 0.86 -16.84
C THR A 268 19.44 0.45 -18.29
N GLN A 269 20.60 -0.10 -18.67
CA GLN A 269 20.76 -0.66 -20.00
C GLN A 269 19.83 -1.84 -20.21
N ALA A 270 19.17 -1.92 -21.37
CA ALA A 270 18.33 -3.06 -21.72
C ALA A 270 19.18 -4.32 -21.96
N LEU A 271 18.60 -5.49 -21.62
CA LEU A 271 19.11 -6.79 -22.07
C LEU A 271 18.64 -7.07 -23.51
N GLY A 272 19.33 -7.99 -24.16
CA GLY A 272 18.91 -8.53 -25.44
C GLY A 272 19.42 -7.76 -26.65
N GLY A 273 18.94 -8.13 -27.82
CA GLY A 273 19.23 -7.55 -29.11
C GLY A 273 17.97 -7.24 -29.91
N GLU A 274 18.14 -6.82 -31.16
CA GLU A 274 17.03 -6.50 -32.09
C GLU A 274 16.52 -7.75 -32.85
N GLY A 275 17.20 -8.89 -32.70
CA GLY A 275 16.83 -10.14 -33.38
C GLY A 275 15.67 -10.87 -32.77
N VAL A 276 15.44 -12.10 -33.23
CA VAL A 276 14.35 -12.95 -32.73
C VAL A 276 14.65 -13.44 -31.31
N ALA A 277 13.88 -13.00 -30.35
CA ALA A 277 13.97 -13.44 -28.97
C ALA A 277 13.30 -14.81 -28.79
N THR A 278 13.96 -15.73 -28.11
CA THR A 278 13.45 -17.08 -27.84
C THR A 278 13.76 -17.53 -26.43
N VAL A 279 12.98 -18.46 -25.91
CA VAL A 279 13.24 -19.16 -24.64
C VAL A 279 13.29 -20.65 -24.90
N GLU A 280 14.40 -21.28 -24.56
CA GLU A 280 14.48 -22.75 -24.50
C GLU A 280 13.86 -23.25 -23.20
N VAL A 281 13.00 -24.26 -23.29
CA VAL A 281 12.36 -24.92 -22.15
C VAL A 281 12.91 -26.33 -22.03
N THR A 282 13.59 -26.63 -20.92
CA THR A 282 14.12 -27.96 -20.61
C THR A 282 13.45 -28.56 -19.39
N LEU A 283 12.88 -29.77 -19.56
CA LEU A 283 12.31 -30.51 -18.44
C LEU A 283 13.42 -31.19 -17.63
N GLY A 284 13.45 -30.88 -16.34
CA GLY A 284 14.39 -31.48 -15.38
C GLY A 284 13.82 -32.69 -14.66
N ALA A 285 14.35 -32.97 -13.48
CA ALA A 285 13.94 -34.11 -12.68
C ALA A 285 12.49 -34.00 -12.18
N TYR A 286 11.78 -35.12 -12.13
CA TYR A 286 10.51 -35.26 -11.42
C TYR A 286 10.77 -35.93 -10.07
N LYS A 287 10.63 -35.21 -8.96
CA LYS A 287 10.98 -35.69 -7.61
C LYS A 287 10.10 -35.04 -6.56
N LYS A 288 10.08 -35.60 -5.33
CA LYS A 288 9.40 -34.96 -4.20
C LYS A 288 10.18 -33.77 -3.68
N MET A 289 9.46 -32.67 -3.42
CA MET A 289 9.96 -31.46 -2.80
C MET A 289 9.16 -31.12 -1.54
N ASP A 290 9.77 -30.43 -0.61
CA ASP A 290 9.10 -29.93 0.60
C ASP A 290 8.32 -28.64 0.28
N TRP A 291 7.00 -28.75 0.38
CA TRP A 291 6.05 -27.66 0.21
C TRP A 291 5.40 -27.34 1.57
N GLY A 292 6.14 -26.59 2.39
CA GLY A 292 5.61 -26.15 3.69
C GLY A 292 5.49 -27.27 4.73
N GLY A 293 6.37 -28.29 4.67
CA GLY A 293 6.41 -29.44 5.58
C GLY A 293 5.79 -30.72 5.00
N GLU A 294 5.21 -30.66 3.80
CA GLU A 294 4.69 -31.83 3.08
C GLU A 294 5.54 -32.15 1.85
N MET A 295 5.93 -33.43 1.71
CA MET A 295 6.74 -33.92 0.58
C MET A 295 5.83 -34.20 -0.62
N LEU A 296 5.68 -33.21 -1.53
CA LEU A 296 4.82 -33.30 -2.72
C LEU A 296 5.63 -33.54 -4.00
N PRO A 297 5.03 -34.21 -5.01
CA PRO A 297 5.67 -34.46 -6.30
C PRO A 297 5.81 -33.14 -7.06
N SER A 298 7.02 -32.86 -7.56
CA SER A 298 7.32 -31.63 -8.31
C SER A 298 8.11 -31.93 -9.57
N GLN A 299 7.73 -31.32 -10.68
CA GLN A 299 8.46 -31.31 -11.94
C GLN A 299 9.34 -30.06 -12.02
N PHE A 300 10.63 -30.24 -12.23
CA PHE A 300 11.56 -29.16 -12.48
C PHE A 300 11.53 -28.75 -13.95
N VAL A 301 11.56 -27.46 -14.19
CA VAL A 301 11.59 -26.86 -15.52
C VAL A 301 12.63 -25.75 -15.52
N THR A 302 13.51 -25.76 -16.52
CA THR A 302 14.51 -24.73 -16.75
C THR A 302 14.12 -23.93 -17.99
N TYR A 303 14.16 -22.61 -17.87
CA TYR A 303 13.91 -21.64 -18.93
C TYR A 303 15.21 -20.91 -19.22
N THR A 304 15.65 -20.92 -20.47
CA THR A 304 16.90 -20.28 -20.90
C THR A 304 16.62 -19.34 -22.06
N PRO A 305 16.56 -18.03 -21.82
CA PRO A 305 16.42 -17.06 -22.91
C PRO A 305 17.70 -17.03 -23.77
N ASN A 306 17.55 -16.69 -25.06
CA ASN A 306 18.70 -16.43 -25.92
C ASN A 306 19.25 -15.00 -25.70
N ASP A 307 20.36 -14.65 -26.37
CA ASP A 307 21.02 -13.35 -26.29
C ASP A 307 20.22 -12.19 -26.92
N GLN A 308 19.15 -12.50 -27.66
CA GLN A 308 18.23 -11.51 -28.23
C GLN A 308 17.07 -11.17 -27.30
N ALA A 309 16.85 -11.97 -26.24
CA ALA A 309 15.76 -11.75 -25.31
C ALA A 309 16.06 -10.59 -24.35
N SER A 310 15.24 -9.57 -24.37
CA SER A 310 15.22 -8.49 -23.37
C SER A 310 14.57 -8.96 -22.07
N CYS A 311 13.49 -9.69 -22.19
CA CYS A 311 12.79 -10.33 -21.08
C CYS A 311 11.90 -11.46 -21.61
N TYR A 312 11.34 -12.29 -20.71
CA TYR A 312 10.41 -13.35 -21.10
C TYR A 312 9.33 -13.57 -20.06
N ARG A 313 8.25 -14.25 -20.49
CA ARG A 313 7.20 -14.78 -19.64
C ARG A 313 7.10 -16.28 -19.81
N MET A 314 6.56 -16.96 -18.79
CA MET A 314 6.39 -18.40 -18.77
C MET A 314 5.09 -18.80 -18.07
N GLY A 315 4.58 -19.99 -18.42
CA GLY A 315 3.41 -20.56 -17.78
C GLY A 315 3.44 -22.10 -17.82
N VAL A 316 2.75 -22.74 -16.86
CA VAL A 316 2.53 -24.18 -16.83
C VAL A 316 1.05 -24.43 -16.58
N TYR A 317 0.45 -25.27 -17.42
CA TYR A 317 -0.99 -25.57 -17.40
C TYR A 317 -1.21 -27.09 -17.45
N LEU A 318 -2.25 -27.56 -16.80
CA LEU A 318 -2.75 -28.91 -17.08
C LEU A 318 -3.20 -28.97 -18.53
N ALA A 319 -2.93 -30.10 -19.24
CA ALA A 319 -3.21 -30.21 -20.66
C ALA A 319 -4.68 -29.94 -21.01
N GLU A 320 -5.62 -30.43 -20.18
CA GLU A 320 -7.06 -30.19 -20.36
C GLU A 320 -7.44 -28.69 -20.28
N ILE A 321 -6.78 -27.89 -19.41
CA ILE A 321 -7.00 -26.45 -19.28
C ILE A 321 -6.41 -25.72 -20.49
N TYR A 322 -5.19 -26.12 -20.89
CA TYR A 322 -4.53 -25.51 -22.03
C TYR A 322 -5.28 -25.75 -23.34
N ASP A 323 -5.75 -26.98 -23.57
CA ASP A 323 -6.46 -27.36 -24.78
C ASP A 323 -7.87 -26.72 -24.87
N ALA A 324 -8.47 -26.36 -23.73
CA ALA A 324 -9.76 -25.70 -23.69
C ALA A 324 -9.69 -24.25 -24.15
N ASP A 325 -8.56 -23.53 -23.95
CA ASP A 325 -8.43 -22.11 -24.25
C ASP A 325 -7.01 -21.68 -24.70
N THR A 326 -6.42 -22.47 -25.60
CA THR A 326 -5.03 -22.31 -26.06
C THR A 326 -4.73 -20.90 -26.58
N GLU A 327 -5.64 -20.32 -27.38
CA GLU A 327 -5.40 -19.01 -27.99
C GLU A 327 -5.39 -17.89 -26.96
N ALA A 328 -6.34 -17.89 -26.01
CA ALA A 328 -6.35 -16.87 -24.94
C ALA A 328 -5.14 -16.97 -24.01
N ILE A 329 -4.70 -18.19 -23.70
CA ILE A 329 -3.50 -18.43 -22.89
C ILE A 329 -2.24 -17.88 -23.60
N LYS A 330 -2.13 -18.11 -24.94
CA LYS A 330 -1.04 -17.58 -25.74
C LYS A 330 -1.05 -16.05 -25.86
N GLU A 331 -2.25 -15.49 -26.02
CA GLU A 331 -2.43 -14.04 -26.06
C GLU A 331 -2.05 -13.40 -24.71
N GLU A 332 -2.51 -13.97 -23.60
CA GLU A 332 -2.13 -13.51 -22.26
C GLU A 332 -0.62 -13.58 -22.03
N LEU A 333 0.04 -14.68 -22.47
CA LEU A 333 1.50 -14.83 -22.34
C LEU A 333 2.25 -13.68 -23.01
N CYS A 334 1.80 -13.24 -24.19
CA CYS A 334 2.42 -12.18 -24.99
C CYS A 334 1.83 -10.78 -24.71
N THR A 335 1.07 -10.61 -23.63
CA THR A 335 0.57 -9.30 -23.20
C THR A 335 1.70 -8.53 -22.52
N ASN A 336 1.78 -7.21 -22.78
CA ASN A 336 2.72 -6.34 -22.11
C ASN A 336 2.34 -6.08 -20.65
N CYS A 337 3.32 -5.74 -19.84
CA CYS A 337 3.13 -5.39 -18.44
C CYS A 337 2.07 -4.29 -18.30
N PRO A 338 1.03 -4.49 -17.48
CA PRO A 338 0.03 -3.45 -17.23
C PRO A 338 0.66 -2.19 -16.60
N GLU A 339 0.03 -1.06 -16.82
CA GLU A 339 0.43 0.19 -16.17
C GLU A 339 0.36 0.04 -14.63
N GLY A 340 1.39 0.51 -13.94
CA GLY A 340 1.50 0.42 -12.47
C GLY A 340 1.98 -0.94 -11.92
N VAL A 341 2.26 -1.93 -12.78
CA VAL A 341 2.89 -3.19 -12.40
C VAL A 341 4.39 -3.15 -12.75
N THR A 342 5.25 -3.51 -11.80
CA THR A 342 6.70 -3.50 -12.03
C THR A 342 7.15 -4.65 -12.93
N GLY A 343 8.21 -4.43 -13.71
CA GLY A 343 8.80 -5.45 -14.58
C GLY A 343 9.25 -6.70 -13.82
N THR A 344 9.74 -6.54 -12.58
CA THR A 344 10.14 -7.64 -11.69
C THR A 344 8.99 -8.58 -11.29
N SER A 345 7.75 -8.07 -11.29
CA SER A 345 6.56 -8.88 -10.98
C SER A 345 5.99 -9.59 -12.22
N TRP A 346 6.32 -9.08 -13.42
CA TRP A 346 5.69 -9.49 -14.67
C TRP A 346 6.62 -10.27 -15.59
N TYR A 347 7.92 -9.94 -15.59
CA TYR A 347 8.90 -10.52 -16.51
C TYR A 347 10.05 -11.21 -15.78
N TYR A 348 10.65 -12.18 -16.47
CA TYR A 348 11.92 -12.80 -16.11
C TYR A 348 13.02 -12.30 -17.06
N PHE A 349 14.24 -12.19 -16.55
CA PHE A 349 15.37 -11.59 -17.29
C PHE A 349 16.55 -12.55 -17.45
N GLU A 350 16.72 -13.49 -16.52
CA GLU A 350 17.83 -14.45 -16.49
C GLU A 350 17.33 -15.88 -16.59
N PRO A 351 18.20 -16.84 -16.94
CA PRO A 351 17.86 -18.25 -16.89
C PRO A 351 17.37 -18.65 -15.50
N ILE A 352 16.23 -19.34 -15.42
CA ILE A 352 15.66 -19.80 -14.16
C ILE A 352 15.32 -21.27 -14.21
N THR A 353 15.57 -21.99 -13.10
CA THR A 353 15.02 -23.31 -12.85
C THR A 353 14.03 -23.23 -11.70
N THR A 354 12.80 -23.58 -11.96
CA THR A 354 11.73 -23.60 -10.96
C THR A 354 11.05 -24.97 -10.93
N ASP A 355 10.31 -25.28 -9.87
CA ASP A 355 9.58 -26.51 -9.72
C ASP A 355 8.09 -26.25 -9.57
N TYR A 356 7.30 -27.14 -10.18
CA TYR A 356 5.85 -27.07 -10.18
C TYR A 356 5.28 -28.34 -9.55
N GLN A 357 4.37 -28.16 -8.61
CA GLN A 357 3.66 -29.28 -8.00
C GLN A 357 2.71 -29.88 -9.04
N ILE A 358 3.03 -31.07 -9.54
CA ILE A 358 2.25 -31.82 -10.53
C ILE A 358 2.15 -33.28 -10.09
N ASN A 359 0.94 -33.83 -10.06
CA ASN A 359 0.70 -35.21 -9.66
C ASN A 359 1.30 -36.21 -10.66
N PRO A 360 1.57 -37.47 -10.25
CA PRO A 360 1.96 -38.53 -11.17
C PRO A 360 0.90 -38.78 -12.25
N ASN A 361 1.33 -39.28 -13.43
CA ASN A 361 0.48 -39.55 -14.60
C ASN A 361 -0.38 -38.35 -15.05
N THR A 362 0.11 -37.14 -14.85
CA THR A 362 -0.60 -35.90 -15.24
C THR A 362 0.05 -35.30 -16.48
N GLU A 363 -0.76 -35.13 -17.53
CA GLU A 363 -0.32 -34.41 -18.73
C GLU A 363 -0.40 -32.90 -18.50
N PHE A 364 0.66 -32.17 -18.84
CA PHE A 364 0.78 -30.73 -18.70
C PHE A 364 1.51 -30.10 -19.88
N VAL A 365 1.34 -28.81 -20.04
CA VAL A 365 1.98 -28.02 -21.07
C VAL A 365 2.75 -26.86 -20.43
N VAL A 366 4.01 -26.73 -20.79
CA VAL A 366 4.87 -25.61 -20.43
C VAL A 366 4.95 -24.69 -21.63
N ILE A 367 4.69 -23.40 -21.43
CA ILE A 367 4.83 -22.39 -22.47
C ILE A 367 5.78 -21.27 -22.00
N ALA A 368 6.53 -20.69 -22.95
CA ALA A 368 7.35 -19.53 -22.69
C ALA A 368 7.48 -18.67 -23.97
N ALA A 369 7.52 -17.35 -23.80
CA ALA A 369 7.79 -16.42 -24.88
C ALA A 369 8.71 -15.29 -24.39
N ALA A 370 9.63 -14.86 -25.24
CA ALA A 370 10.50 -13.73 -24.99
C ALA A 370 10.20 -12.58 -25.95
N LYS A 371 10.48 -11.36 -25.55
CA LYS A 371 10.50 -10.19 -26.45
C LYS A 371 11.90 -9.60 -26.52
N ASN A 372 12.20 -9.01 -27.67
CA ASN A 372 13.45 -8.34 -27.93
C ASN A 372 13.48 -6.90 -27.38
N ILE A 373 14.59 -6.19 -27.55
CA ILE A 373 14.78 -4.80 -27.10
C ILE A 373 13.77 -3.82 -27.75
N ASN A 374 13.24 -4.14 -28.95
CA ASN A 374 12.21 -3.35 -29.63
C ASN A 374 10.79 -3.64 -29.10
N GLY A 375 10.64 -4.56 -28.13
CA GLY A 375 9.36 -4.96 -27.60
C GLY A 375 8.58 -5.97 -28.45
N GLU A 376 9.23 -6.56 -29.47
CA GLU A 376 8.65 -7.55 -30.37
C GLU A 376 8.72 -8.94 -29.74
N TRP A 377 7.58 -9.61 -29.62
CA TRP A 377 7.50 -10.97 -29.13
C TRP A 377 8.00 -11.97 -30.17
N GLY A 378 8.88 -12.85 -29.74
CA GLY A 378 9.32 -13.99 -30.54
C GLY A 378 8.34 -15.17 -30.51
N PRO A 379 8.72 -16.31 -31.13
CA PRO A 379 7.86 -17.48 -31.14
C PRO A 379 7.64 -18.04 -29.74
N ILE A 380 6.43 -18.53 -29.48
CA ILE A 380 6.11 -19.23 -28.24
C ILE A 380 6.73 -20.62 -28.28
N THR A 381 7.55 -20.93 -27.29
CA THR A 381 8.00 -22.30 -27.03
C THR A 381 6.92 -23.05 -26.26
N GLU A 382 6.52 -24.23 -26.74
CA GLU A 382 5.52 -25.09 -26.15
C GLU A 382 6.11 -26.50 -25.96
N VAL A 383 6.07 -26.98 -24.71
CA VAL A 383 6.54 -28.35 -24.36
C VAL A 383 5.44 -29.09 -23.63
N ARG A 384 4.90 -30.12 -24.25
CA ARG A 384 3.88 -31.01 -23.67
C ARG A 384 4.54 -32.25 -23.09
N HIS A 385 4.15 -32.65 -21.88
CA HIS A 385 4.74 -33.79 -21.20
C HIS A 385 3.74 -34.43 -20.22
N THR A 386 3.92 -35.74 -19.98
CA THR A 386 3.19 -36.47 -18.95
C THR A 386 4.16 -36.87 -17.84
N THR A 387 3.86 -36.50 -16.59
CA THR A 387 4.70 -36.88 -15.45
C THR A 387 4.76 -38.43 -15.30
N PRO A 388 5.89 -38.99 -14.87
CA PRO A 388 6.00 -40.43 -14.59
C PRO A 388 4.96 -40.93 -13.58
N ALA A 389 4.58 -42.20 -13.69
CA ALA A 389 3.66 -42.86 -12.75
C ALA A 389 4.21 -42.93 -11.31
N THR A 390 5.54 -42.91 -11.18
CA THR A 390 6.22 -42.95 -9.87
C THR A 390 7.20 -41.81 -9.74
N VAL A 391 7.23 -41.19 -8.55
CA VAL A 391 8.19 -40.12 -8.23
C VAL A 391 9.52 -40.76 -7.79
N ASN A 392 10.62 -40.34 -8.39
CA ASN A 392 11.94 -40.80 -7.94
C ASN A 392 12.18 -40.27 -6.52
N MET A 393 12.33 -41.17 -5.55
CA MET A 393 12.80 -40.81 -4.23
C MET A 393 14.27 -40.41 -4.37
N PRO A 394 14.73 -39.24 -3.90
CA PRO A 394 16.14 -38.99 -3.79
C PRO A 394 16.75 -40.11 -2.90
N ALA A 395 17.84 -40.76 -3.36
CA ALA A 395 18.60 -41.63 -2.51
C ALA A 395 18.89 -40.90 -1.19
N LYS A 396 18.62 -41.56 -0.05
CA LYS A 396 18.86 -41.06 1.29
C LYS A 396 20.30 -40.54 1.34
N GLN A 397 20.53 -39.27 1.08
CA GLN A 397 21.78 -38.63 1.40
C GLN A 397 21.81 -38.56 2.93
N THR A 398 22.70 -39.31 3.53
CA THR A 398 23.10 -39.13 4.92
C THR A 398 23.49 -37.67 5.07
N SER A 399 22.65 -36.91 5.76
CA SER A 399 22.78 -35.48 5.94
C SER A 399 24.03 -35.17 6.75
N THR A 400 25.09 -34.77 6.08
CA THR A 400 26.03 -33.85 6.71
C THR A 400 25.28 -32.50 6.72
N ILE A 401 24.86 -32.06 7.91
CA ILE A 401 24.18 -30.78 8.13
C ILE A 401 25.16 -29.67 7.75
N GLY A 402 25.20 -29.31 6.49
CA GLY A 402 25.70 -28.03 6.05
C GLY A 402 24.59 -26.99 6.33
N LYS A 403 24.82 -26.11 7.31
CA LYS A 403 23.97 -24.95 7.52
C LYS A 403 23.81 -24.21 6.19
N ARG A 404 22.63 -24.37 5.54
CA ARG A 404 22.20 -23.41 4.52
C ARG A 404 22.00 -22.09 5.22
N ASN A 405 22.87 -21.13 4.94
CA ASN A 405 22.60 -19.73 5.19
C ASN A 405 21.43 -19.32 4.26
N ASN A 406 20.21 -19.56 4.73
CA ASN A 406 19.07 -18.81 4.26
C ASN A 406 19.21 -17.42 4.92
N GLU A 407 20.04 -16.59 4.35
CA GLU A 407 19.84 -15.15 4.50
C GLU A 407 18.53 -14.80 3.80
N LYS A 408 17.43 -15.01 4.52
CA LYS A 408 16.30 -14.11 4.35
C LYS A 408 16.89 -12.75 4.66
N LYS A 409 17.08 -11.90 3.66
CA LYS A 409 17.20 -10.45 3.87
C LYS A 409 15.91 -10.02 4.56
N ALA A 410 15.91 -10.16 5.88
CA ALA A 410 14.96 -9.47 6.71
C ALA A 410 15.24 -7.99 6.45
N PHE A 411 14.24 -7.25 5.98
CA PHE A 411 14.20 -5.81 6.17
C PHE A 411 14.69 -5.55 7.57
N GLN A 412 15.83 -4.87 7.72
CA GLN A 412 16.27 -4.38 9.01
C GLN A 412 15.15 -3.44 9.46
N ARG A 413 14.35 -3.91 10.43
CA ARG A 413 13.47 -3.06 11.20
C ARG A 413 14.39 -2.02 11.86
N GLY A 414 14.42 -0.81 11.29
CA GLY A 414 14.80 0.35 12.03
C GLY A 414 13.96 0.36 13.30
N THR A 415 14.59 0.53 14.44
CA THR A 415 13.93 0.71 15.73
C THR A 415 12.86 1.78 15.53
N ILE A 416 11.59 1.42 15.70
CA ILE A 416 10.46 2.34 15.64
C ILE A 416 10.73 3.41 16.68
N PRO A 417 10.91 4.70 16.29
CA PRO A 417 10.96 5.77 17.28
C PRO A 417 9.62 5.75 18.02
N ALA A 418 9.68 5.79 19.36
CA ALA A 418 8.48 5.92 20.16
C ALA A 418 7.69 7.12 19.62
N ILE A 419 6.42 6.90 19.22
CA ILE A 419 5.51 7.92 18.76
C ILE A 419 5.49 9.00 19.85
N SER A 420 6.07 10.17 19.56
CA SER A 420 5.89 11.33 20.40
C SER A 420 4.38 11.59 20.41
N LYS A 421 3.76 11.61 21.59
CA LYS A 421 2.36 11.97 21.74
C LYS A 421 2.21 13.37 21.18
N PHE A 422 1.62 13.48 19.98
CA PHE A 422 1.20 14.79 19.45
C PHE A 422 0.23 15.40 20.45
N SER A 423 0.44 16.66 20.80
CA SER A 423 -0.56 17.43 21.55
C SER A 423 -1.82 17.49 20.67
N LYS A 424 -2.95 17.01 21.23
CA LYS A 424 -4.23 17.03 20.50
C LYS A 424 -4.62 18.48 20.22
N PRO A 425 -5.08 18.83 18.98
CA PRO A 425 -5.49 20.18 18.66
C PRO A 425 -6.69 20.61 19.51
N ILE A 426 -6.67 21.85 19.98
CA ILE A 426 -7.74 22.44 20.79
C ILE A 426 -8.29 23.66 20.07
N LEU A 427 -9.62 23.69 19.85
CA LEU A 427 -10.33 24.81 19.28
C LEU A 427 -10.74 25.77 20.41
N THR A 428 -10.30 27.02 20.34
CA THR A 428 -10.62 28.07 21.31
C THR A 428 -11.27 29.28 20.62
N LYS A 429 -11.90 30.15 21.43
CA LYS A 429 -12.52 31.41 20.95
C LYS A 429 -11.46 32.43 20.68
#